data_d7693995d58567c840731910626bc931
#
_entry.id   d7693995d58567c840731910626bc931
#
_cell.length_a   1.000
_cell.length_b   1.000
_cell.length_c   1.000
_cell.angle_alpha   90.00
_cell.angle_beta   90.00
_cell.angle_gamma   90.00
#
_symmetry.space_group_name_H-M   'P 1'
#
loop_
_entity.id
_entity.type
_entity.pdbx_description
1 polymer ?
#
loop_
_entity_poly.entity_id
_entity_poly.type
_entity_poly.pdbx_seq_one_letter_code
_entity_poly.pdbx_strand_id
1 'polypeptide(L)'
;MAEEKRDPALETEETAVQPEGASPKKKKEPETLESTLYCWTQALVTAVVSVVLLFTFGVRLISVNGPSMQNTLYTGDELLILNSMFCAFQAGDVVVLNAYNAEEPLSETLVKRIVAVGGQTVDVDPVSGTVTVDGQVLDEPYIKEPTYTTAGTQFPLTLAEDEVFVMGDNRNHSSDSRDIRLGAVNVGYLQGKVLLLLIPGATPETEARDWSRIGVLR
;
A
#
# COMPACT_ATOMS: atom_id res chain seq x y z
N MET A 1 4.77 33.51 -101.28
CA MET A 1 6.28 33.54 -101.18
C MET A 1 6.61 33.68 -99.74
N ALA A 2 7.42 32.73 -99.28
CA ALA A 2 8.08 32.59 -97.94
C ALA A 2 7.15 32.06 -96.82
N GLU A 3 7.32 31.02 -96.45
CA GLU A 3 8.36 30.16 -95.82
C GLU A 3 8.00 29.96 -94.34
N GLU A 4 7.55 28.78 -94.16
CA GLU A 4 7.16 28.12 -92.87
C GLU A 4 8.39 27.76 -92.11
N LYS A 5 8.45 28.14 -90.84
CA LYS A 5 9.46 27.63 -89.84
C LYS A 5 8.75 26.92 -88.73
N ARG A 6 8.90 25.64 -88.74
CA ARG A 6 8.52 24.74 -87.61
C ARG A 6 9.47 24.94 -86.46
N ASP A 7 8.89 25.07 -85.27
CA ASP A 7 9.62 24.94 -84.03
C ASP A 7 9.51 23.48 -83.50
N PRO A 8 10.59 22.97 -82.89
CA PRO A 8 10.66 21.58 -82.41
C PRO A 8 10.10 21.40 -80.99
N ALA A 9 9.61 20.20 -80.81
CA ALA A 9 9.02 19.55 -79.64
C ALA A 9 9.61 19.91 -78.30
N LEU A 10 8.69 20.21 -77.41
CA LEU A 10 8.90 20.15 -75.94
C LEU A 10 8.81 18.69 -75.51
N GLU A 11 9.93 18.12 -75.15
CA GLU A 11 10.02 16.85 -74.41
C GLU A 11 9.63 17.10 -72.96
N THR A 12 8.48 16.54 -72.56
CA THR A 12 8.11 16.44 -71.11
C THR A 12 8.86 15.32 -70.48
N GLU A 13 9.82 15.68 -69.62
CA GLU A 13 10.45 14.74 -68.66
C GLU A 13 9.39 14.24 -67.66
N GLU A 14 9.06 12.98 -67.81
CA GLU A 14 8.23 12.23 -66.88
C GLU A 14 9.13 11.84 -65.65
N THR A 15 9.02 12.63 -64.59
CA THR A 15 9.72 12.36 -63.32
C THR A 15 9.06 11.14 -62.65
N ALA A 16 9.73 9.98 -62.79
CA ALA A 16 9.34 8.76 -62.10
C ALA A 16 9.50 8.95 -60.56
N VAL A 17 8.39 9.10 -59.88
CA VAL A 17 8.32 9.04 -58.39
C VAL A 17 8.53 7.58 -57.99
N GLN A 18 9.67 7.31 -57.41
CA GLN A 18 9.94 6.04 -56.74
C GLN A 18 9.14 5.99 -55.44
N PRO A 19 8.44 4.91 -55.12
CA PRO A 19 7.81 4.74 -53.82
C PRO A 19 8.86 4.41 -52.78
N GLU A 20 9.13 5.37 -51.89
CA GLU A 20 9.93 5.17 -50.68
C GLU A 20 9.29 4.18 -49.71
N GLY A 21 10.11 3.26 -49.21
CA GLY A 21 9.94 2.77 -47.86
C GLY A 21 9.06 1.56 -47.63
N ALA A 22 9.28 0.48 -48.32
CA ALA A 22 8.89 -0.83 -47.79
C ALA A 22 9.98 -1.31 -46.80
N SER A 23 9.77 -1.09 -45.50
CA SER A 23 10.58 -1.73 -44.46
C SER A 23 10.59 -3.25 -44.68
N PRO A 24 11.78 -3.89 -44.63
CA PRO A 24 11.85 -5.33 -44.83
C PRO A 24 11.10 -6.04 -43.71
N LYS A 25 9.97 -6.69 -44.03
CA LYS A 25 9.33 -7.63 -43.14
C LYS A 25 10.36 -8.68 -42.77
N LYS A 26 10.86 -8.64 -41.50
CA LYS A 26 11.69 -9.71 -40.93
C LYS A 26 10.94 -11.03 -41.14
N LYS A 27 11.48 -11.89 -41.99
CA LYS A 27 11.02 -13.28 -42.10
C LYS A 27 11.13 -13.89 -40.72
N LYS A 28 10.00 -14.31 -40.13
CA LYS A 28 10.01 -15.15 -38.95
C LYS A 28 10.71 -16.43 -39.33
N GLU A 29 11.87 -16.68 -38.73
CA GLU A 29 12.54 -17.98 -38.83
C GLU A 29 11.60 -19.04 -38.27
N PRO A 30 11.59 -20.25 -38.82
CA PRO A 30 10.77 -21.33 -38.30
C PRO A 30 11.15 -21.60 -36.84
N GLU A 31 10.17 -21.50 -35.95
CA GLU A 31 10.35 -21.80 -34.54
C GLU A 31 10.80 -23.25 -34.39
N THR A 32 12.05 -23.46 -34.04
CA THR A 32 12.54 -24.79 -33.69
C THR A 32 12.07 -25.15 -32.29
N LEU A 33 11.86 -26.45 -32.01
CA LEU A 33 11.46 -26.90 -30.67
C LEU A 33 12.42 -26.39 -29.58
N GLU A 34 13.71 -26.29 -29.91
CA GLU A 34 14.73 -25.77 -28.99
C GLU A 34 14.54 -24.29 -28.67
N SER A 35 14.24 -23.45 -29.67
CA SER A 35 14.00 -22.01 -29.45
C SER A 35 12.71 -21.79 -28.65
N THR A 36 11.68 -22.60 -28.90
CA THR A 36 10.42 -22.56 -28.16
C THR A 36 10.64 -22.95 -26.70
N LEU A 37 11.33 -24.07 -26.44
CA LEU A 37 11.66 -24.50 -25.07
C LEU A 37 12.51 -23.47 -24.32
N TYR A 38 13.48 -22.86 -24.97
CA TYR A 38 14.30 -21.81 -24.39
C TYR A 38 13.45 -20.60 -23.98
N CYS A 39 12.56 -20.13 -24.86
CA CYS A 39 11.65 -19.01 -24.55
C CYS A 39 10.73 -19.32 -23.36
N TRP A 40 10.16 -20.54 -23.30
CA TRP A 40 9.33 -20.97 -22.18
C TRP A 40 10.12 -21.04 -20.86
N THR A 41 11.33 -21.61 -20.90
CA THR A 41 12.19 -21.69 -19.72
C THR A 41 12.58 -20.29 -19.21
N GLN A 42 12.96 -19.40 -20.12
CA GLN A 42 13.28 -18.01 -19.76
C GLN A 42 12.07 -17.29 -19.17
N ALA A 43 10.89 -17.43 -19.78
CA ALA A 43 9.66 -16.84 -19.25
C ALA A 43 9.33 -17.37 -17.85
N LEU A 44 9.46 -18.70 -17.63
CA LEU A 44 9.26 -19.31 -16.33
C LEU A 44 10.23 -18.78 -15.27
N VAL A 45 11.53 -18.76 -15.59
CA VAL A 45 12.56 -18.23 -14.67
C VAL A 45 12.30 -16.77 -14.34
N THR A 46 11.99 -15.94 -15.34
CA THR A 46 11.66 -14.53 -15.12
C THR A 46 10.43 -14.37 -14.24
N ALA A 47 9.38 -15.15 -14.48
CA ALA A 47 8.17 -15.12 -13.66
C ALA A 47 8.44 -15.52 -12.20
N VAL A 48 9.18 -16.61 -11.99
CA VAL A 48 9.55 -17.07 -10.63
C VAL A 48 10.40 -16.02 -9.91
N VAL A 49 11.43 -15.47 -10.57
CA VAL A 49 12.27 -14.41 -9.98
C VAL A 49 11.44 -13.18 -9.64
N SER A 50 10.54 -12.75 -10.53
CA SER A 50 9.66 -11.60 -10.29
C SER A 50 8.75 -11.81 -9.09
N VAL A 51 8.15 -12.99 -8.97
CA VAL A 51 7.29 -13.36 -7.82
C VAL A 51 8.11 -13.36 -6.53
N VAL A 52 9.28 -13.98 -6.53
CA VAL A 52 10.16 -14.00 -5.34
C VAL A 52 10.54 -12.57 -4.92
N LEU A 53 10.94 -11.72 -5.86
CA LEU A 53 11.28 -10.33 -5.55
C LEU A 53 10.07 -9.56 -5.00
N LEU A 54 8.88 -9.75 -5.58
CA LEU A 54 7.66 -9.11 -5.12
C LEU A 54 7.35 -9.48 -3.66
N PHE A 55 7.37 -10.77 -3.32
CA PHE A 55 7.07 -11.23 -1.95
C PHE A 55 8.23 -11.00 -0.96
N THR A 56 9.45 -10.84 -1.44
CA THR A 56 10.58 -10.53 -0.55
C THR A 56 10.63 -9.04 -0.18
N PHE A 57 10.41 -8.16 -1.14
CA PHE A 57 10.60 -6.71 -0.97
C PHE A 57 9.32 -5.90 -1.04
N GLY A 58 8.30 -6.35 -1.77
CA GLY A 58 7.10 -5.55 -2.04
C GLY A 58 6.00 -5.77 -1.02
N VAL A 59 5.52 -6.98 -0.90
CA VAL A 59 4.36 -7.29 -0.07
C VAL A 59 4.64 -8.45 0.88
N ARG A 60 3.95 -8.47 2.02
CA ARG A 60 4.04 -9.55 3.02
C ARG A 60 2.66 -9.94 3.50
N LEU A 61 2.53 -11.20 3.93
CA LEU A 61 1.35 -11.69 4.62
C LEU A 61 1.62 -11.69 6.11
N ILE A 62 0.66 -11.23 6.89
CA ILE A 62 0.68 -11.26 8.34
C ILE A 62 -0.66 -11.74 8.89
N SER A 63 -0.62 -12.42 10.03
CA SER A 63 -1.81 -12.84 10.76
C SER A 63 -2.06 -11.91 11.94
N VAL A 64 -3.30 -11.50 12.14
CA VAL A 64 -3.73 -10.66 13.26
C VAL A 64 -3.86 -11.54 14.52
N ASN A 65 -3.29 -11.07 15.61
CA ASN A 65 -3.45 -11.68 16.92
C ASN A 65 -3.90 -10.63 17.95
N GLY A 66 -4.99 -10.90 18.63
CA GLY A 66 -5.52 -10.03 19.67
C GLY A 66 -6.71 -9.17 19.25
N PRO A 67 -7.40 -8.56 20.23
CA PRO A 67 -8.67 -7.87 20.04
C PRO A 67 -8.53 -6.37 19.75
N SER A 68 -7.31 -5.81 19.68
CA SER A 68 -7.07 -4.35 19.71
C SER A 68 -7.63 -3.60 18.49
N MET A 69 -7.90 -4.30 17.39
CA MET A 69 -8.43 -3.72 16.14
C MET A 69 -9.89 -4.12 15.87
N GLN A 70 -10.61 -4.69 16.86
CA GLN A 70 -12.06 -4.91 16.74
C GLN A 70 -12.77 -3.53 16.71
N ASN A 71 -13.71 -3.29 15.86
CA ASN A 71 -14.50 -4.09 14.93
C ASN A 71 -13.85 -4.31 13.54
N THR A 72 -12.75 -3.66 13.22
CA THR A 72 -12.16 -3.68 11.87
C THR A 72 -11.51 -5.02 11.57
N LEU A 73 -10.70 -5.52 12.53
CA LEU A 73 -9.95 -6.77 12.38
C LEU A 73 -10.14 -7.68 13.58
N TYR A 74 -10.12 -8.99 13.31
CA TYR A 74 -10.27 -10.03 14.33
C TYR A 74 -9.06 -10.97 14.33
N THR A 75 -8.87 -11.66 15.44
CA THR A 75 -7.81 -12.67 15.56
C THR A 75 -7.95 -13.74 14.49
N GLY A 76 -6.86 -14.04 13.79
CA GLY A 76 -6.84 -15.01 12.67
C GLY A 76 -7.16 -14.39 11.31
N ASP A 77 -7.36 -13.06 11.24
CA ASP A 77 -7.39 -12.36 9.95
C ASP A 77 -6.01 -12.40 9.30
N GLU A 78 -5.94 -12.75 8.01
CA GLU A 78 -4.71 -12.72 7.21
C GLU A 78 -4.70 -11.47 6.34
N LEU A 79 -3.70 -10.62 6.55
CA LEU A 79 -3.57 -9.32 5.91
C LEU A 79 -2.45 -9.32 4.88
N LEU A 80 -2.68 -8.66 3.76
CA LEU A 80 -1.64 -8.29 2.82
C LEU A 80 -1.13 -6.88 3.16
N ILE A 81 0.15 -6.75 3.46
CA ILE A 81 0.79 -5.47 3.74
C ILE A 81 1.75 -5.07 2.62
N LEU A 82 1.79 -3.78 2.31
CA LEU A 82 2.81 -3.18 1.47
C LEU A 82 3.98 -2.75 2.36
N ASN A 83 5.18 -3.12 1.96
CA ASN A 83 6.39 -2.75 2.69
C ASN A 83 6.54 -1.22 2.80
N SER A 84 6.98 -0.74 3.96
CA SER A 84 7.17 0.69 4.26
C SER A 84 8.01 1.43 3.23
N MET A 85 8.94 0.76 2.55
CA MET A 85 9.76 1.36 1.49
C MET A 85 8.96 1.89 0.28
N PHE A 86 7.74 1.41 0.09
CA PHE A 86 6.91 1.71 -1.09
C PHE A 86 5.63 2.47 -0.75
N CYS A 87 5.45 2.91 0.49
CA CYS A 87 4.25 3.63 0.88
C CYS A 87 4.57 4.93 1.64
N ALA A 88 3.72 5.92 1.43
CA ALA A 88 3.61 7.07 2.32
C ALA A 88 2.52 6.78 3.35
N PHE A 89 2.74 7.18 4.59
CA PHE A 89 1.81 6.99 5.68
C PHE A 89 0.94 8.23 5.87
N GLN A 90 -0.35 8.00 6.09
CA GLN A 90 -1.35 9.06 6.28
C GLN A 90 -2.28 8.71 7.44
N ALA A 91 -2.92 9.73 8.01
CA ALA A 91 -3.99 9.51 8.99
C ALA A 91 -5.10 8.63 8.38
N GLY A 92 -5.59 7.68 9.16
CA GLY A 92 -6.56 6.68 8.74
C GLY A 92 -5.94 5.35 8.27
N ASP A 93 -4.65 5.32 7.91
CA ASP A 93 -3.99 4.09 7.46
C ASP A 93 -3.88 3.06 8.59
N VAL A 94 -4.21 1.80 8.28
CA VAL A 94 -3.90 0.68 9.16
C VAL A 94 -2.48 0.20 8.86
N VAL A 95 -1.64 0.19 9.88
CA VAL A 95 -0.20 -0.09 9.75
C VAL A 95 0.22 -1.22 10.67
N VAL A 96 1.31 -1.85 10.27
CA VAL A 96 2.03 -2.84 11.06
C VAL A 96 3.31 -2.21 11.56
N LEU A 97 3.55 -2.30 12.84
CA LEU A 97 4.73 -1.72 13.48
C LEU A 97 5.40 -2.71 14.43
N ASN A 98 6.68 -2.53 14.61
CA ASN A 98 7.41 -3.17 15.71
C ASN A 98 7.35 -2.25 16.92
N ALA A 99 6.70 -2.70 17.97
CA ALA A 99 6.77 -2.03 19.26
C ALA A 99 8.16 -2.28 19.85
N TYR A 100 9.05 -1.30 19.74
CA TYR A 100 10.37 -1.34 20.35
C TYR A 100 10.40 -0.32 21.47
N ASN A 101 10.46 -0.78 22.69
CA ASN A 101 10.82 0.09 23.82
C ASN A 101 12.19 -0.35 24.34
N ALA A 102 13.10 0.62 24.56
CA ALA A 102 14.44 0.36 25.03
C ALA A 102 14.49 -0.19 26.46
N GLU A 103 13.42 -0.02 27.24
CA GLU A 103 13.40 -0.37 28.67
C GLU A 103 12.65 -1.68 28.99
N GLU A 104 11.69 -2.08 28.13
CA GLU A 104 11.05 -3.40 28.21
C GLU A 104 10.80 -3.93 26.80
N PRO A 105 11.11 -5.19 26.53
CA PRO A 105 10.90 -5.75 25.19
C PRO A 105 9.40 -5.99 24.95
N LEU A 106 8.69 -4.93 24.57
CA LEU A 106 7.47 -5.08 23.78
C LEU A 106 7.92 -5.50 22.38
N SER A 107 8.56 -6.67 22.31
CA SER A 107 9.04 -7.28 21.06
C SER A 107 7.87 -7.85 20.26
N GLU A 108 6.77 -7.12 20.18
CA GLU A 108 5.56 -7.56 19.50
C GLU A 108 5.33 -6.75 18.23
N THR A 109 4.96 -7.47 17.20
CA THR A 109 4.43 -6.84 15.98
C THR A 109 2.98 -6.44 16.26
N LEU A 110 2.70 -5.15 16.20
CA LEU A 110 1.37 -4.59 16.44
C LEU A 110 0.73 -4.16 15.14
N VAL A 111 -0.60 -4.33 15.06
CA VAL A 111 -1.44 -3.73 14.02
C VAL A 111 -2.24 -2.60 14.66
N LYS A 112 -2.13 -1.38 14.13
CA LYS A 112 -2.80 -0.19 14.65
C LYS A 112 -3.22 0.74 13.51
N ARG A 113 -4.09 1.70 13.82
CA ARG A 113 -4.46 2.78 12.89
C ARG A 113 -3.69 4.04 13.21
N ILE A 114 -3.17 4.71 12.17
CA ILE A 114 -2.60 6.06 12.30
C ILE A 114 -3.73 7.05 12.53
N VAL A 115 -3.66 7.76 13.64
CA VAL A 115 -4.62 8.81 14.01
C VAL A 115 -4.07 10.18 13.63
N ALA A 116 -2.77 10.39 13.81
CA ALA A 116 -2.11 11.63 13.44
C ALA A 116 -0.69 11.36 12.92
N VAL A 117 -0.18 12.28 12.13
CA VAL A 117 1.17 12.25 11.52
C VAL A 117 2.02 13.42 12.01
N GLY A 118 3.31 13.41 11.68
CA GLY A 118 4.28 14.42 12.11
C GLY A 118 3.79 15.85 11.99
N GLY A 119 4.15 16.68 12.98
CA GLY A 119 3.75 18.06 13.10
C GLY A 119 2.35 18.31 13.66
N GLN A 120 1.48 17.28 13.72
CA GLN A 120 0.12 17.43 14.24
C GLN A 120 0.07 17.32 15.77
N THR A 121 -0.97 17.92 16.35
CA THR A 121 -1.23 17.88 17.80
C THR A 121 -2.46 17.01 18.05
N VAL A 122 -2.28 15.96 18.85
CA VAL A 122 -3.36 15.05 19.28
C VAL A 122 -3.80 15.44 20.68
N ASP A 123 -5.10 15.42 20.90
CA ASP A 123 -5.71 15.54 22.23
C ASP A 123 -6.78 14.46 22.43
N VAL A 124 -6.83 13.92 23.64
CA VAL A 124 -7.79 12.87 24.01
C VAL A 124 -8.54 13.33 25.26
N ASP A 125 -9.84 13.53 25.14
CA ASP A 125 -10.72 13.78 26.26
C ASP A 125 -11.39 12.48 26.74
N PRO A 126 -10.93 11.88 27.85
CA PRO A 126 -11.50 10.64 28.35
C PRO A 126 -12.88 10.79 28.97
N VAL A 127 -13.34 12.03 29.18
CA VAL A 127 -14.67 12.30 29.74
C VAL A 127 -15.73 12.23 28.67
N SER A 128 -15.51 12.91 27.54
CA SER A 128 -16.39 12.84 26.38
C SER A 128 -16.12 11.61 25.51
N GLY A 129 -14.93 11.02 25.62
CA GLY A 129 -14.48 9.90 24.80
C GLY A 129 -14.05 10.31 23.39
N THR A 130 -13.77 11.60 23.17
CA THR A 130 -13.40 12.15 21.85
C THR A 130 -11.90 12.24 21.68
N VAL A 131 -11.46 12.08 20.43
CA VAL A 131 -10.09 12.34 19.99
C VAL A 131 -10.11 13.53 19.03
N THR A 132 -9.20 14.47 19.24
CA THR A 132 -9.02 15.62 18.36
C THR A 132 -7.61 15.65 17.78
N VAL A 133 -7.50 16.12 16.54
CA VAL A 133 -6.23 16.38 15.87
C VAL A 133 -6.25 17.81 15.37
N ASP A 134 -5.26 18.60 15.77
CA ASP A 134 -5.17 20.03 15.47
C ASP A 134 -6.44 20.81 15.89
N GLY A 135 -7.06 20.38 17.00
CA GLY A 135 -8.28 20.97 17.56
C GLY A 135 -9.58 20.58 16.83
N GLN A 136 -9.54 19.68 15.85
CA GLN A 136 -10.71 19.16 15.16
C GLN A 136 -11.06 17.76 15.68
N VAL A 137 -12.31 17.57 16.07
CA VAL A 137 -12.80 16.25 16.49
C VAL A 137 -12.78 15.30 15.30
N LEU A 138 -12.21 14.13 15.50
CA LEU A 138 -12.16 13.10 14.45
C LEU A 138 -13.53 12.43 14.28
N ASP A 139 -13.90 12.18 13.03
CA ASP A 139 -15.01 11.28 12.67
C ASP A 139 -14.48 9.85 12.57
N GLU A 140 -14.85 9.00 13.51
CA GLU A 140 -14.25 7.68 13.70
C GLU A 140 -15.28 6.53 13.64
N PRO A 141 -15.93 6.30 12.48
CA PRO A 141 -16.98 5.29 12.36
C PRO A 141 -16.46 3.84 12.55
N TYR A 142 -15.14 3.66 12.56
CA TYR A 142 -14.46 2.37 12.67
C TYR A 142 -14.21 1.93 14.12
N ILE A 143 -14.29 2.84 15.09
CA ILE A 143 -14.03 2.48 16.49
C ILE A 143 -15.14 1.64 17.09
N LYS A 144 -14.79 0.75 17.99
CA LYS A 144 -15.73 -0.10 18.70
C LYS A 144 -16.54 0.69 19.73
N GLU A 145 -15.89 1.63 20.40
CA GLU A 145 -16.44 2.46 21.46
C GLU A 145 -15.62 3.75 21.64
N PRO A 146 -16.19 4.83 22.19
CA PRO A 146 -15.44 6.06 22.48
C PRO A 146 -14.22 5.83 23.37
N THR A 147 -13.26 6.75 23.33
CA THR A 147 -11.95 6.64 23.98
C THR A 147 -11.99 7.13 25.42
N TYR A 148 -12.17 6.26 26.40
CA TYR A 148 -12.30 6.62 27.81
C TYR A 148 -11.00 6.57 28.61
N THR A 149 -9.85 6.34 27.99
CA THR A 149 -8.57 6.27 28.69
C THR A 149 -7.44 6.94 27.89
N THR A 150 -6.56 7.62 28.61
CA THR A 150 -5.31 8.17 28.09
C THR A 150 -4.12 7.21 28.26
N ALA A 151 -4.33 6.09 28.94
CA ALA A 151 -3.33 5.04 29.21
C ALA A 151 -1.97 5.58 29.74
N GLY A 152 -1.98 6.74 30.38
CA GLY A 152 -0.82 7.37 31.03
C GLY A 152 -0.14 8.47 30.22
N THR A 153 -0.43 8.62 28.94
CA THR A 153 0.08 9.74 28.13
C THR A 153 -0.61 11.04 28.53
N GLN A 154 0.19 12.10 28.59
CA GLN A 154 -0.32 13.46 28.82
C GLN A 154 -0.70 14.10 27.50
N PHE A 155 -1.88 14.73 27.46
CA PHE A 155 -2.40 15.44 26.31
C PHE A 155 -2.59 16.94 26.64
N PRO A 156 -2.57 17.84 25.63
CA PRO A 156 -2.30 17.57 24.22
C PRO A 156 -0.84 17.18 23.94
N LEU A 157 -0.61 16.35 22.91
CA LEU A 157 0.70 15.88 22.48
C LEU A 157 0.97 16.33 21.04
N THR A 158 2.04 17.07 20.81
CA THR A 158 2.50 17.44 19.45
C THR A 158 3.58 16.46 18.99
N LEU A 159 3.38 15.90 17.78
CA LEU A 159 4.29 14.91 17.20
C LEU A 159 5.50 15.57 16.55
N ALA A 160 6.68 14.94 16.64
CA ALA A 160 7.82 15.29 15.81
C ALA A 160 7.53 14.94 14.33
N GLU A 161 8.31 15.54 13.39
CA GLU A 161 8.08 15.40 11.94
C GLU A 161 8.15 13.95 11.43
N ASP A 162 8.92 13.10 12.12
CA ASP A 162 9.15 11.71 11.78
C ASP A 162 8.36 10.74 12.68
N GLU A 163 7.34 11.22 13.37
CA GLU A 163 6.50 10.44 14.27
C GLU A 163 5.07 10.31 13.74
N VAL A 164 4.42 9.24 14.16
CA VAL A 164 2.98 9.01 14.01
C VAL A 164 2.37 8.64 15.35
N PHE A 165 1.11 9.03 15.55
CA PHE A 165 0.31 8.59 16.67
C PHE A 165 -0.64 7.50 16.23
N VAL A 166 -0.50 6.31 16.79
CA VAL A 166 -1.28 5.14 16.40
C VAL A 166 -2.21 4.69 17.51
N MET A 167 -3.43 4.30 17.16
CA MET A 167 -4.42 3.78 18.10
C MET A 167 -5.05 2.49 17.58
N GLY A 168 -5.50 1.64 18.50
CA GLY A 168 -6.36 0.52 18.15
C GLY A 168 -7.81 0.97 17.94
N ASP A 169 -8.53 0.30 17.04
CA ASP A 169 -9.95 0.57 16.82
C ASP A 169 -10.82 0.13 18.00
N ASN A 170 -10.36 -0.84 18.78
CA ASN A 170 -10.91 -1.20 20.10
C ASN A 170 -10.24 -0.35 21.20
N ARG A 171 -10.67 0.90 21.32
CA ARG A 171 -10.05 1.98 22.08
C ARG A 171 -9.69 1.63 23.51
N ASN A 172 -10.57 0.96 24.24
CA ASN A 172 -10.35 0.68 25.65
C ASN A 172 -9.68 -0.69 25.92
N HIS A 173 -9.38 -1.43 24.84
CA HIS A 173 -8.67 -2.72 24.88
C HIS A 173 -7.49 -2.77 23.92
N SER A 174 -6.68 -1.69 23.88
CA SER A 174 -5.52 -1.58 23.01
C SER A 174 -4.34 -0.97 23.75
N SER A 175 -3.18 -1.63 23.65
CA SER A 175 -1.89 -1.01 23.95
C SER A 175 -1.41 -0.32 22.69
N ASP A 176 -1.33 1.01 22.72
CA ASP A 176 -1.03 1.86 21.56
C ASP A 176 -0.32 3.16 22.00
N SER A 177 -0.22 4.18 21.16
CA SER A 177 0.52 5.41 21.46
C SER A 177 0.05 6.17 22.71
N ARG A 178 -1.11 5.84 23.26
CA ARG A 178 -1.55 6.34 24.57
C ARG A 178 -0.83 5.70 25.73
N ASP A 179 -0.30 4.49 25.55
CA ASP A 179 0.53 3.86 26.55
C ASP A 179 1.89 4.55 26.59
N ILE A 180 2.26 5.09 27.76
CA ILE A 180 3.52 5.82 27.95
C ILE A 180 4.76 4.98 27.58
N ARG A 181 4.64 3.65 27.60
CA ARG A 181 5.72 2.74 27.21
C ARG A 181 5.93 2.68 25.69
N LEU A 182 4.90 2.93 24.89
CA LEU A 182 5.00 2.99 23.44
C LEU A 182 5.16 4.44 22.96
N GLY A 183 4.28 5.34 23.40
CA GLY A 183 4.28 6.75 22.99
C GLY A 183 4.06 6.96 21.50
N ALA A 184 4.45 8.13 21.01
CA ALA A 184 4.53 8.39 19.58
C ALA A 184 5.56 7.46 18.91
N VAL A 185 5.25 6.96 17.73
CA VAL A 185 6.03 5.94 17.02
C VAL A 185 6.78 6.60 15.87
N ASN A 186 8.11 6.45 15.84
CA ASN A 186 8.89 6.88 14.70
C ASN A 186 8.52 6.05 13.46
N VAL A 187 8.34 6.71 12.31
CA VAL A 187 7.95 6.08 11.03
C VAL A 187 8.92 4.97 10.60
N GLY A 188 10.18 5.02 11.04
CA GLY A 188 11.17 3.97 10.77
C GLY A 188 10.85 2.62 11.42
N TYR A 189 9.98 2.57 12.44
CA TYR A 189 9.52 1.32 13.06
C TYR A 189 8.28 0.73 12.37
N LEU A 190 7.71 1.43 11.39
CA LEU A 190 6.60 0.92 10.61
C LEU A 190 7.12 -0.11 9.59
N GLN A 191 6.60 -1.33 9.66
CA GLN A 191 6.94 -2.41 8.72
C GLN A 191 6.23 -2.24 7.37
N GLY A 192 5.02 -1.65 7.39
CA GLY A 192 4.22 -1.44 6.20
C GLY A 192 2.78 -1.05 6.49
N LYS A 193 2.07 -0.77 5.41
CA LYS A 193 0.65 -0.41 5.39
C LYS A 193 -0.19 -1.61 4.99
N VAL A 194 -1.29 -1.84 5.67
CA VAL A 194 -2.25 -2.87 5.30
C VAL A 194 -2.98 -2.44 4.03
N LEU A 195 -2.89 -3.28 2.99
CA LEU A 195 -3.59 -3.05 1.73
C LEU A 195 -4.99 -3.64 1.75
N LEU A 196 -5.09 -4.89 2.19
CA LEU A 196 -6.36 -5.58 2.20
C LEU A 196 -6.38 -6.76 3.19
N LEU A 197 -7.59 -7.14 3.61
CA LEU A 197 -7.88 -8.40 4.28
C LEU A 197 -8.06 -9.48 3.23
N LEU A 198 -7.20 -10.51 3.27
CA LEU A 198 -7.21 -11.62 2.31
C LEU A 198 -8.08 -12.78 2.79
N ILE A 199 -7.88 -13.19 4.04
CA ILE A 199 -8.59 -14.33 4.64
C ILE A 199 -9.13 -13.87 5.98
N PRO A 200 -10.46 -13.77 6.15
CA PRO A 200 -11.03 -13.40 7.44
C PRO A 200 -10.85 -14.52 8.47
N GLY A 201 -10.52 -14.14 9.69
CA GLY A 201 -10.61 -15.00 10.86
C GLY A 201 -12.06 -15.23 11.29
N ALA A 202 -12.25 -16.04 12.32
CA ALA A 202 -13.56 -16.21 12.94
C ALA A 202 -13.94 -14.96 13.73
N THR A 203 -15.19 -14.52 13.63
CA THR A 203 -15.70 -13.43 14.46
C THR A 203 -16.15 -13.97 15.83
N PRO A 204 -16.00 -13.19 16.92
CA PRO A 204 -16.38 -13.64 18.25
C PRO A 204 -17.87 -13.98 18.40
N GLU A 205 -18.74 -13.36 17.57
CA GLU A 205 -20.17 -13.55 17.66
C GLU A 205 -20.65 -14.86 17.00
N THR A 206 -19.99 -15.29 15.92
CA THR A 206 -20.47 -16.40 15.10
C THR A 206 -19.56 -17.62 15.13
N GLU A 207 -18.35 -17.49 15.65
CA GLU A 207 -17.25 -18.48 15.56
C GLU A 207 -16.97 -18.95 14.11
N ALA A 208 -17.54 -18.25 13.13
CA ALA A 208 -17.42 -18.52 11.72
C ALA A 208 -16.65 -17.41 10.99
N ARG A 209 -16.10 -17.75 9.84
CA ARG A 209 -15.43 -16.79 8.95
C ARG A 209 -16.47 -16.04 8.11
N ASP A 210 -16.46 -14.74 8.18
CA ASP A 210 -17.27 -13.87 7.33
C ASP A 210 -16.45 -13.47 6.08
N TRP A 211 -16.65 -14.19 5.00
CA TRP A 211 -15.96 -13.97 3.73
C TRP A 211 -16.33 -12.64 3.05
N SER A 212 -17.43 -11.99 3.47
CA SER A 212 -17.81 -10.67 2.94
C SER A 212 -16.85 -9.55 3.36
N ARG A 213 -16.02 -9.80 4.39
CA ARG A 213 -15.01 -8.87 4.89
C ARG A 213 -13.75 -8.77 4.03
N ILE A 214 -13.58 -9.65 3.04
CA ILE A 214 -12.44 -9.58 2.11
C ILE A 214 -12.47 -8.25 1.38
N GLY A 215 -11.36 -7.53 1.42
CA GLY A 215 -11.25 -6.26 0.70
C GLY A 215 -10.29 -5.27 1.32
N VAL A 216 -10.31 -4.05 0.76
CA VAL A 216 -9.49 -2.93 1.22
C VAL A 216 -10.04 -2.40 2.54
N LEU A 217 -9.17 -2.21 3.52
CA LEU A 217 -9.52 -1.58 4.79
C LEU A 217 -9.61 -0.06 4.59
N ARG A 218 -10.71 0.50 5.06
CA ARG A 218 -10.99 1.94 5.03
C ARG A 218 -11.16 2.47 6.43
#